data_ae8e5c7e9bbfd843808c436273bb5fe1
#
_entry.id   ae8e5c7e9bbfd843808c436273bb5fe1
#
_cell.length_a   1.000
_cell.length_b   1.000
_cell.length_c   1.000
_cell.angle_alpha   90.00
_cell.angle_beta   90.00
_cell.angle_gamma   90.00
#
_symmetry.space_group_name_H-M   'P 1'
#
loop_
_entity.id
_entity.type
_entity.pdbx_description
1 polymer ?
#
loop_
_entity_poly.entity_id
_entity_poly.type
_entity_poly.pdbx_seq_one_letter_code
_entity_poly.pdbx_strand_id
1 'polypeptide(L)'
;MIGLAALCGCQPEPPVKVGFIGGLSGRVSELTVDARNGTQLAIEALNSRPGPRYELHSHDDRHSADQGPAVVDAVADEGDAFAIGPIISAIAKGMAPEASRRHLVLISPTANSDELSGIDDWFFRVIPPAGPGADQIAETAIARGLKSAAVMAEWRNRIFSESFAKRFDARFQALGGAPSQVVRYETDQDPDYAKIAARLLASHPRMVLLLCGAVDAAIVSQQLRRLDPAVQIVMSSWAANVQLLQLGGRAVEGALVMQVLDLDSREPAYVEFRKRFIDRFGYAPSQAAVLSYDATMMGAEGLRRKSGSRSLRDVLRAPGSWPGLQRPLVLDRFGDSVGRFRLSEVHAGRFVMLPAAP
;
A
#
# COMPACT_ATOMS: atom_id res chain seq x y z
N MET A 1 47.29 -23.29 44.22
CA MET A 1 46.61 -23.48 42.94
C MET A 1 45.37 -22.56 42.95
N ILE A 2 45.42 -21.41 42.26
CA ILE A 2 44.29 -20.46 42.16
C ILE A 2 43.56 -20.83 40.87
N GLY A 3 42.34 -21.35 41.01
CA GLY A 3 41.52 -21.69 39.88
C GLY A 3 41.00 -20.41 39.19
N LEU A 4 41.39 -20.20 37.95
CA LEU A 4 40.82 -19.16 37.06
C LEU A 4 39.41 -19.62 36.65
N ALA A 5 38.35 -19.06 37.23
CA ALA A 5 36.99 -19.21 36.74
C ALA A 5 36.88 -18.43 35.43
N ALA A 6 36.82 -19.13 34.30
CA ALA A 6 36.49 -18.51 33.01
C ALA A 6 35.03 -18.03 33.06
N LEU A 7 34.82 -16.71 33.14
CA LEU A 7 33.53 -16.09 32.89
C LEU A 7 33.24 -16.25 31.40
N CYS A 8 32.51 -17.29 31.03
CA CYS A 8 31.83 -17.34 29.73
C CYS A 8 30.79 -16.20 29.69
N GLY A 9 31.18 -15.02 29.25
CA GLY A 9 30.26 -13.98 28.94
C GLY A 9 29.39 -14.41 27.76
N CYS A 10 28.08 -14.62 27.96
CA CYS A 10 27.14 -14.76 26.88
C CYS A 10 27.25 -13.46 26.03
N GLN A 11 27.88 -13.54 24.89
CA GLN A 11 27.76 -12.45 23.90
C GLN A 11 26.29 -12.40 23.50
N PRO A 12 25.65 -11.22 23.54
CA PRO A 12 24.28 -11.09 23.07
C PRO A 12 24.21 -11.51 21.60
N GLU A 13 23.20 -12.31 21.26
CA GLU A 13 22.95 -12.66 19.86
C GLU A 13 22.83 -11.39 19.01
N PRO A 14 23.40 -11.37 17.79
CA PRO A 14 23.27 -10.24 16.90
C PRO A 14 21.79 -9.98 16.57
N PRO A 15 21.38 -8.72 16.39
CA PRO A 15 19.99 -8.41 16.08
C PRO A 15 19.58 -8.99 14.73
N VAL A 16 18.32 -9.35 14.61
CA VAL A 16 17.69 -9.73 13.35
C VAL A 16 17.49 -8.45 12.54
N LYS A 17 18.18 -8.35 11.42
CA LYS A 17 18.07 -7.21 10.52
C LYS A 17 16.82 -7.31 9.67
N VAL A 18 16.08 -6.22 9.55
CA VAL A 18 14.87 -6.09 8.73
C VAL A 18 15.04 -4.91 7.80
N GLY A 19 15.03 -5.17 6.50
CA GLY A 19 15.11 -4.13 5.49
C GLY A 19 13.79 -3.35 5.38
N PHE A 20 13.88 -2.06 5.08
CA PHE A 20 12.77 -1.27 4.56
C PHE A 20 13.20 -0.69 3.21
N ILE A 21 12.41 -0.90 2.17
CA ILE A 21 12.68 -0.43 0.81
C ILE A 21 11.59 0.56 0.39
N GLY A 22 12.00 1.77 0.02
CA GLY A 22 11.09 2.80 -0.48
C GLY A 22 11.84 4.04 -0.94
N GLY A 23 11.18 4.95 -1.63
CA GLY A 23 11.77 6.22 -2.08
C GLY A 23 11.99 7.17 -0.91
N LEU A 24 13.21 7.21 -0.41
CA LEU A 24 13.61 7.99 0.77
C LEU A 24 14.29 9.31 0.41
N SER A 25 14.65 9.51 -0.86
CA SER A 25 15.26 10.74 -1.39
C SER A 25 14.44 11.34 -2.52
N GLY A 26 14.76 12.57 -2.91
CA GLY A 26 14.00 13.30 -3.92
C GLY A 26 12.63 13.75 -3.42
N ARG A 27 11.60 13.63 -4.27
CA ARG A 27 10.21 13.90 -3.88
C ARG A 27 9.66 12.69 -3.09
N VAL A 28 9.97 12.64 -1.80
CA VAL A 28 9.51 11.57 -0.90
C VAL A 28 7.99 11.62 -0.78
N SER A 29 7.34 10.49 -1.03
CA SER A 29 5.89 10.39 -0.85
C SER A 29 5.55 10.16 0.63
N GLU A 30 4.43 10.74 1.09
CA GLU A 30 3.87 10.42 2.41
C GLU A 30 3.65 8.93 2.60
N LEU A 31 3.21 8.25 1.54
CA LEU A 31 2.99 6.82 1.56
C LEU A 31 4.24 6.07 2.04
N THR A 32 5.43 6.48 1.56
CA THR A 32 6.72 5.90 1.95
C THR A 32 7.08 6.24 3.39
N VAL A 33 6.89 7.51 3.80
CA VAL A 33 7.15 7.94 5.18
C VAL A 33 6.27 7.18 6.16
N ASP A 34 4.98 7.10 5.87
CA ASP A 34 4.02 6.37 6.70
C ASP A 34 4.33 4.88 6.79
N ALA A 35 4.66 4.25 5.66
CA ALA A 35 5.06 2.85 5.62
C ALA A 35 6.30 2.59 6.48
N ARG A 36 7.33 3.46 6.38
CA ARG A 36 8.54 3.36 7.19
C ARG A 36 8.23 3.55 8.68
N ASN A 37 7.39 4.51 9.02
CA ASN A 37 6.99 4.77 10.42
C ASN A 37 6.19 3.58 11.00
N GLY A 38 5.33 2.95 10.21
CA GLY A 38 4.63 1.72 10.59
C GLY A 38 5.58 0.56 10.86
N THR A 39 6.59 0.37 9.98
CA THR A 39 7.66 -0.63 10.17
C THR A 39 8.47 -0.34 11.43
N GLN A 40 8.87 0.92 11.63
CA GLN A 40 9.63 1.34 12.82
C GLN A 40 8.85 1.01 14.11
N LEU A 41 7.55 1.32 14.15
CA LEU A 41 6.73 1.05 15.33
C LEU A 41 6.57 -0.46 15.58
N ALA A 42 6.54 -1.29 14.53
CA ALA A 42 6.53 -2.74 14.66
C ALA A 42 7.85 -3.26 15.27
N ILE A 43 8.99 -2.77 14.80
CA ILE A 43 10.32 -3.09 15.37
C ILE A 43 10.38 -2.69 16.86
N GLU A 44 9.91 -1.50 17.22
CA GLU A 44 9.83 -1.05 18.62
C GLU A 44 8.92 -1.99 19.45
N ALA A 45 7.79 -2.43 18.89
CA ALA A 45 6.88 -3.36 19.54
C ALA A 45 7.48 -4.76 19.73
N LEU A 46 8.23 -5.26 18.74
CA LEU A 46 8.97 -6.53 18.85
C LEU A 46 10.04 -6.45 19.94
N ASN A 47 10.81 -5.36 19.95
CA ASN A 47 11.90 -5.16 20.92
C ASN A 47 11.41 -4.89 22.36
N SER A 48 10.14 -4.58 22.57
CA SER A 48 9.55 -4.44 23.90
C SER A 48 9.15 -5.79 24.54
N ARG A 49 9.29 -6.90 23.80
CA ARG A 49 8.94 -8.25 24.25
C ARG A 49 10.20 -9.10 24.43
N PRO A 50 10.16 -10.15 25.26
CA PRO A 50 11.23 -11.14 25.30
C PRO A 50 11.42 -11.81 23.93
N GLY A 51 12.68 -11.99 23.51
CA GLY A 51 13.02 -12.64 22.25
C GLY A 51 14.22 -11.99 21.56
N PRO A 52 14.45 -12.29 20.29
CA PRO A 52 15.54 -11.69 19.54
C PRO A 52 15.32 -10.19 19.38
N ARG A 53 16.42 -9.45 19.36
CA ARG A 53 16.40 -8.01 19.02
C ARG A 53 16.26 -7.85 17.52
N TYR A 54 15.53 -6.81 17.08
CA TYR A 54 15.35 -6.47 15.68
C TYR A 54 15.94 -5.10 15.40
N GLU A 55 16.52 -4.93 14.23
CA GLU A 55 17.10 -3.68 13.75
C GLU A 55 16.53 -3.34 12.37
N LEU A 56 16.13 -2.09 12.17
CA LEU A 56 15.58 -1.60 10.90
C LEU A 56 16.69 -0.98 10.05
N HIS A 57 16.90 -1.54 8.86
CA HIS A 57 17.77 -0.98 7.83
C HIS A 57 16.94 -0.36 6.71
N SER A 58 17.20 0.88 6.37
CA SER A 58 16.44 1.60 5.34
C SER A 58 17.22 1.74 4.05
N HIS A 59 16.63 1.30 2.94
CA HIS A 59 17.21 1.32 1.61
C HIS A 59 16.38 2.20 0.69
N ASP A 60 17.05 3.12 -0.01
CA ASP A 60 16.42 4.08 -0.90
C ASP A 60 16.34 3.53 -2.33
N ASP A 61 15.13 3.27 -2.83
CA ASP A 61 14.89 2.86 -4.22
C ASP A 61 14.84 4.04 -5.20
N ARG A 62 14.97 5.28 -4.69
CA ARG A 62 14.95 6.53 -5.46
C ARG A 62 13.77 6.66 -6.41
N HIS A 63 12.69 5.99 -6.13
CA HIS A 63 11.51 5.87 -7.01
C HIS A 63 11.85 5.35 -8.42
N SER A 64 12.89 4.52 -8.56
CA SER A 64 13.38 4.01 -9.84
C SER A 64 13.30 2.49 -9.92
N ALA A 65 12.49 1.98 -10.84
CA ALA A 65 12.42 0.53 -11.09
C ALA A 65 13.76 -0.05 -11.58
N ASP A 66 14.56 0.76 -12.29
CA ASP A 66 15.88 0.35 -12.80
C ASP A 66 16.91 0.16 -11.68
N GLN A 67 16.73 0.86 -10.55
CA GLN A 67 17.57 0.67 -9.36
C GLN A 67 17.17 -0.54 -8.52
N GLY A 68 15.99 -1.09 -8.78
CA GLY A 68 15.40 -2.18 -8.00
C GLY A 68 16.32 -3.36 -7.75
N PRO A 69 16.94 -3.97 -8.79
CA PRO A 69 17.84 -5.11 -8.60
C PRO A 69 19.02 -4.79 -7.68
N ALA A 70 19.67 -3.64 -7.86
CA ALA A 70 20.81 -3.23 -7.04
C ALA A 70 20.44 -3.00 -5.56
N VAL A 71 19.23 -2.49 -5.31
CA VAL A 71 18.72 -2.32 -3.94
C VAL A 71 18.48 -3.69 -3.29
N VAL A 72 17.90 -4.65 -4.02
CA VAL A 72 17.71 -6.01 -3.51
C VAL A 72 19.03 -6.69 -3.20
N ASP A 73 20.04 -6.51 -4.06
CA ASP A 73 21.40 -7.01 -3.80
C ASP A 73 21.99 -6.43 -2.51
N ALA A 74 21.88 -5.12 -2.31
CA ALA A 74 22.37 -4.45 -1.10
C ALA A 74 21.70 -4.99 0.17
N VAL A 75 20.36 -5.11 0.17
CA VAL A 75 19.58 -5.69 1.28
C VAL A 75 20.06 -7.11 1.61
N ALA A 76 20.24 -7.93 0.58
CA ALA A 76 20.69 -9.31 0.76
C ALA A 76 22.15 -9.40 1.25
N ASP A 77 23.04 -8.53 0.75
CA ASP A 77 24.47 -8.50 1.13
C ASP A 77 24.66 -7.99 2.57
N GLU A 78 23.80 -7.10 3.05
CA GLU A 78 23.76 -6.66 4.45
C GLU A 78 23.23 -7.72 5.41
N GLY A 79 22.64 -8.79 4.89
CA GLY A 79 22.15 -9.94 5.66
C GLY A 79 20.80 -9.68 6.32
N ASP A 80 19.96 -8.84 5.73
CA ASP A 80 18.58 -8.64 6.18
C ASP A 80 17.78 -9.96 6.04
N ALA A 81 17.06 -10.33 7.08
CA ALA A 81 16.31 -11.58 7.13
C ALA A 81 15.08 -11.56 6.19
N PHE A 82 14.54 -10.38 5.97
CA PHE A 82 13.50 -10.04 5.00
C PHE A 82 13.42 -8.51 4.86
N ALA A 83 12.70 -8.01 3.85
CA ALA A 83 12.47 -6.59 3.70
C ALA A 83 10.99 -6.23 3.55
N ILE A 84 10.60 -5.09 4.14
CA ILE A 84 9.29 -4.45 3.97
C ILE A 84 9.37 -3.49 2.80
N GLY A 85 8.50 -3.67 1.84
CA GLY A 85 8.52 -2.94 0.56
C GLY A 85 8.71 -3.88 -0.63
N PRO A 86 8.91 -3.33 -1.81
CA PRO A 86 8.80 -1.92 -2.17
C PRO A 86 7.36 -1.38 -2.06
N ILE A 87 7.24 -0.05 -2.07
CA ILE A 87 5.96 0.65 -1.82
C ILE A 87 5.15 0.81 -3.11
N ILE A 88 5.80 0.88 -4.26
CA ILE A 88 5.19 1.18 -5.56
C ILE A 88 5.22 -0.07 -6.46
N SER A 89 4.09 -0.38 -7.13
CA SER A 89 3.96 -1.58 -7.96
C SER A 89 4.96 -1.64 -9.13
N ALA A 90 5.28 -0.50 -9.74
CA ALA A 90 6.25 -0.43 -10.82
C ALA A 90 7.66 -0.84 -10.35
N ILE A 91 8.03 -0.48 -9.13
CA ILE A 91 9.31 -0.85 -8.51
C ILE A 91 9.29 -2.33 -8.11
N ALA A 92 8.17 -2.79 -7.53
CA ALA A 92 8.00 -4.20 -7.16
C ALA A 92 8.23 -5.15 -8.33
N LYS A 93 7.72 -4.79 -9.53
CA LYS A 93 7.91 -5.60 -10.74
C LYS A 93 9.39 -5.72 -11.14
N GLY A 94 10.18 -4.68 -10.92
CA GLY A 94 11.63 -4.71 -11.18
C GLY A 94 12.41 -5.50 -10.13
N MET A 95 11.95 -5.49 -8.87
CA MET A 95 12.64 -6.12 -7.74
C MET A 95 12.34 -7.62 -7.57
N ALA A 96 11.12 -8.08 -7.87
CA ALA A 96 10.66 -9.44 -7.57
C ALA A 96 11.53 -10.54 -8.22
N PRO A 97 12.00 -10.43 -9.48
CA PRO A 97 12.91 -11.42 -10.07
C PRO A 97 14.24 -11.51 -9.33
N GLU A 98 14.81 -10.36 -8.92
CA GLU A 98 16.08 -10.30 -8.20
C GLU A 98 15.95 -10.83 -6.77
N ALA A 99 14.85 -10.51 -6.08
CA ALA A 99 14.52 -11.07 -4.78
C ALA A 99 14.44 -12.61 -4.82
N SER A 100 13.88 -13.16 -5.91
CA SER A 100 13.84 -14.60 -6.14
C SER A 100 15.24 -15.20 -6.37
N ARG A 101 16.10 -14.52 -7.12
CA ARG A 101 17.49 -14.93 -7.35
C ARG A 101 18.31 -14.94 -6.04
N ARG A 102 18.09 -13.93 -5.19
CA ARG A 102 18.79 -13.77 -3.90
C ARG A 102 18.13 -14.56 -2.75
N HIS A 103 17.02 -15.21 -3.01
CA HIS A 103 16.21 -15.89 -1.96
C HIS A 103 15.85 -14.94 -0.80
N LEU A 104 15.59 -13.68 -1.11
CA LEU A 104 15.18 -12.64 -0.16
C LEU A 104 13.66 -12.45 -0.20
N VAL A 105 13.00 -12.62 0.94
CA VAL A 105 11.56 -12.34 1.06
C VAL A 105 11.33 -10.83 1.09
N LEU A 106 10.57 -10.34 0.11
CA LEU A 106 10.01 -8.98 0.10
C LEU A 106 8.55 -9.03 0.52
N ILE A 107 8.12 -8.18 1.46
CA ILE A 107 6.72 -8.09 1.91
C ILE A 107 6.22 -6.67 1.65
N SER A 108 5.48 -6.48 0.57
CA SER A 108 4.96 -5.17 0.22
C SER A 108 3.67 -4.85 0.97
N PRO A 109 3.58 -3.65 1.61
CA PRO A 109 2.36 -3.19 2.23
C PRO A 109 1.37 -2.57 1.23
N THR A 110 1.81 -2.07 0.08
CA THR A 110 1.01 -1.20 -0.78
C THR A 110 1.06 -1.50 -2.27
N ALA A 111 2.06 -2.25 -2.76
CA ALA A 111 2.15 -2.60 -4.19
C ALA A 111 1.09 -3.65 -4.55
N ASN A 112 0.01 -3.22 -5.20
CA ASN A 112 -1.18 -4.04 -5.40
C ASN A 112 -1.65 -4.18 -6.86
N SER A 113 -0.79 -3.89 -7.84
CA SER A 113 -1.12 -4.18 -9.24
C SER A 113 -1.45 -5.67 -9.44
N ASP A 114 -2.44 -5.95 -10.29
CA ASP A 114 -2.79 -7.32 -10.68
C ASP A 114 -1.66 -8.01 -11.46
N GLU A 115 -0.77 -7.23 -12.10
CA GLU A 115 0.40 -7.77 -12.80
C GLU A 115 1.43 -8.45 -11.88
N LEU A 116 1.31 -8.26 -10.57
CA LEU A 116 2.14 -8.91 -9.56
C LEU A 116 1.47 -10.16 -8.96
N SER A 117 0.27 -10.52 -9.42
CA SER A 117 -0.53 -11.60 -8.82
C SER A 117 -0.24 -12.95 -9.43
N GLY A 118 -0.33 -14.01 -8.60
CA GLY A 118 -0.28 -15.39 -9.06
C GLY A 118 1.10 -15.85 -9.52
N ILE A 119 2.17 -15.17 -9.11
CA ILE A 119 3.55 -15.49 -9.49
C ILE A 119 4.21 -16.31 -8.39
N ASP A 120 4.88 -17.37 -8.78
CA ASP A 120 5.64 -18.22 -7.86
C ASP A 120 7.04 -17.65 -7.63
N ASP A 121 7.13 -16.63 -6.77
CA ASP A 121 8.35 -15.87 -6.50
C ASP A 121 8.63 -15.68 -4.99
N TRP A 122 9.44 -14.71 -4.61
CA TRP A 122 9.79 -14.34 -3.23
C TRP A 122 9.15 -13.00 -2.82
N PHE A 123 8.19 -12.52 -3.60
CA PHE A 123 7.43 -11.30 -3.33
C PHE A 123 6.09 -11.64 -2.68
N PHE A 124 5.83 -11.04 -1.54
CA PHE A 124 4.61 -11.18 -0.75
C PHE A 124 3.93 -9.84 -0.60
N ARG A 125 2.64 -9.82 -0.36
CA ARG A 125 1.91 -8.58 -0.08
C ARG A 125 0.76 -8.78 0.88
N VAL A 126 0.63 -7.83 1.81
CA VAL A 126 -0.47 -7.81 2.80
C VAL A 126 -1.67 -7.00 2.31
N ILE A 127 -1.51 -6.25 1.22
CA ILE A 127 -2.60 -5.59 0.51
C ILE A 127 -3.17 -6.51 -0.58
N PRO A 128 -4.50 -6.62 -0.75
CA PRO A 128 -5.05 -7.46 -1.82
C PRO A 128 -4.78 -6.87 -3.21
N PRO A 129 -4.77 -7.70 -4.28
CA PRO A 129 -4.76 -7.23 -5.67
C PRO A 129 -5.86 -6.21 -5.92
N ALA A 130 -5.55 -5.20 -6.74
CA ALA A 130 -6.45 -4.05 -6.93
C ALA A 130 -7.65 -4.32 -7.86
N GLY A 131 -7.56 -5.35 -8.71
CA GLY A 131 -8.58 -5.65 -9.71
C GLY A 131 -9.99 -5.85 -9.16
N PRO A 132 -10.21 -6.64 -8.10
CA PRO A 132 -11.53 -6.75 -7.48
C PRO A 132 -12.08 -5.40 -7.00
N GLY A 133 -11.22 -4.47 -6.58
CA GLY A 133 -11.62 -3.11 -6.23
C GLY A 133 -12.04 -2.28 -7.45
N ALA A 134 -11.36 -2.47 -8.58
CA ALA A 134 -11.74 -1.83 -9.84
C ALA A 134 -13.11 -2.32 -10.31
N ASP A 135 -13.39 -3.63 -10.22
CA ASP A 135 -14.69 -4.21 -10.50
C ASP A 135 -15.77 -3.63 -9.58
N GLN A 136 -15.51 -3.52 -8.28
CA GLN A 136 -16.44 -2.96 -7.30
C GLN A 136 -16.77 -1.48 -7.59
N ILE A 137 -15.78 -0.68 -8.01
CA ILE A 137 -16.03 0.71 -8.42
C ILE A 137 -16.94 0.75 -9.64
N ALA A 138 -16.71 -0.08 -10.66
CA ALA A 138 -17.54 -0.15 -11.85
C ALA A 138 -18.99 -0.55 -11.51
N GLU A 139 -19.16 -1.56 -10.69
CA GLU A 139 -20.47 -2.03 -10.21
C GLU A 139 -21.22 -0.94 -9.43
N THR A 140 -20.53 -0.26 -8.51
CA THR A 140 -21.11 0.83 -7.72
C THR A 140 -21.49 2.02 -8.60
N ALA A 141 -20.65 2.35 -9.59
CA ALA A 141 -20.94 3.43 -10.54
C ALA A 141 -22.23 3.14 -11.34
N ILE A 142 -22.35 1.96 -11.91
CA ILE A 142 -23.55 1.56 -12.68
C ILE A 142 -24.77 1.50 -11.79
N ALA A 143 -24.68 0.96 -10.58
CA ALA A 143 -25.80 0.92 -9.62
C ALA A 143 -26.27 2.34 -9.22
N ARG A 144 -25.39 3.33 -9.23
CA ARG A 144 -25.71 4.76 -9.02
C ARG A 144 -26.15 5.49 -10.30
N GLY A 145 -26.29 4.80 -11.43
CA GLY A 145 -26.71 5.39 -12.72
C GLY A 145 -25.60 6.19 -13.43
N LEU A 146 -24.34 6.06 -13.02
CA LEU A 146 -23.20 6.74 -13.61
C LEU A 146 -22.69 5.92 -14.82
N LYS A 147 -23.16 6.24 -16.02
CA LYS A 147 -22.88 5.45 -17.25
C LYS A 147 -21.78 6.01 -18.15
N SER A 148 -21.14 7.11 -17.76
CA SER A 148 -19.97 7.67 -18.48
C SER A 148 -18.90 8.07 -17.48
N ALA A 149 -17.63 7.73 -17.80
CA ALA A 149 -16.50 7.92 -16.92
C ALA A 149 -15.29 8.51 -17.67
N ALA A 150 -14.49 9.31 -16.95
CA ALA A 150 -13.13 9.62 -17.34
C ALA A 150 -12.17 9.14 -16.23
N VAL A 151 -10.96 8.74 -16.59
CA VAL A 151 -9.96 8.21 -15.68
C VAL A 151 -8.71 9.07 -15.74
N MET A 152 -8.23 9.57 -14.61
CA MET A 152 -6.92 10.15 -14.43
C MET A 152 -5.94 9.07 -13.96
N ALA A 153 -4.87 8.85 -14.72
CA ALA A 153 -3.90 7.78 -14.43
C ALA A 153 -2.48 8.35 -14.27
N GLU A 154 -1.89 8.18 -13.09
CA GLU A 154 -0.51 8.53 -12.83
C GLU A 154 0.42 7.54 -13.55
N TRP A 155 1.38 8.08 -14.36
CA TRP A 155 2.13 7.28 -15.32
C TRP A 155 3.40 6.62 -14.74
N ARG A 156 4.00 7.17 -13.71
CA ARG A 156 5.19 6.56 -13.07
C ARG A 156 4.86 5.23 -12.42
N ASN A 157 3.63 5.09 -11.89
CA ASN A 157 3.09 3.82 -11.41
C ASN A 157 2.13 3.18 -12.41
N ARG A 158 2.44 3.27 -13.73
CA ARG A 158 1.57 2.80 -14.81
C ARG A 158 1.14 1.33 -14.68
N ILE A 159 1.99 0.49 -14.08
CA ILE A 159 1.68 -0.92 -13.85
C ILE A 159 0.43 -1.07 -12.98
N PHE A 160 0.27 -0.20 -11.97
CA PHE A 160 -0.96 -0.13 -11.18
C PHE A 160 -2.06 0.62 -11.94
N SER A 161 -1.80 1.87 -12.35
CA SER A 161 -2.86 2.75 -12.85
C SER A 161 -3.45 2.28 -14.18
N GLU A 162 -2.65 1.70 -15.10
CA GLU A 162 -3.16 1.15 -16.35
C GLU A 162 -3.89 -0.18 -16.16
N SER A 163 -3.35 -1.10 -15.35
CA SER A 163 -4.03 -2.36 -15.08
C SER A 163 -5.38 -2.12 -14.40
N PHE A 164 -5.42 -1.19 -13.46
CA PHE A 164 -6.66 -0.77 -12.79
C PHE A 164 -7.66 -0.14 -13.76
N ALA A 165 -7.21 0.85 -14.55
CA ALA A 165 -8.06 1.54 -15.53
C ALA A 165 -8.63 0.57 -16.56
N LYS A 166 -7.80 -0.34 -17.08
CA LYS A 166 -8.22 -1.38 -18.03
C LYS A 166 -9.27 -2.32 -17.42
N ARG A 167 -9.05 -2.77 -16.18
CA ARG A 167 -9.99 -3.65 -15.47
C ARG A 167 -11.31 -2.94 -15.19
N PHE A 168 -11.25 -1.72 -14.66
CA PHE A 168 -12.42 -0.87 -14.44
C PHE A 168 -13.22 -0.70 -15.74
N ASP A 169 -12.58 -0.29 -16.83
CA ASP A 169 -13.23 0.00 -18.11
C ASP A 169 -13.88 -1.25 -18.69
N ALA A 170 -13.21 -2.41 -18.66
CA ALA A 170 -13.78 -3.68 -19.11
C ALA A 170 -15.02 -4.08 -18.32
N ARG A 171 -14.99 -3.97 -16.98
CA ARG A 171 -16.15 -4.28 -16.13
C ARG A 171 -17.27 -3.26 -16.32
N PHE A 172 -16.92 -1.98 -16.41
CA PHE A 172 -17.87 -0.89 -16.58
C PHE A 172 -18.66 -1.02 -17.89
N GLN A 173 -17.98 -1.32 -19.01
CA GLN A 173 -18.62 -1.58 -20.29
C GLN A 173 -19.47 -2.85 -20.28
N ALA A 174 -19.02 -3.92 -19.65
CA ALA A 174 -19.79 -5.17 -19.51
C ALA A 174 -21.11 -4.96 -18.74
N LEU A 175 -21.19 -3.93 -17.91
CA LEU A 175 -22.37 -3.53 -17.16
C LEU A 175 -23.20 -2.42 -17.84
N GLY A 176 -22.87 -2.04 -19.08
CA GLY A 176 -23.62 -1.05 -19.87
C GLY A 176 -23.13 0.39 -19.71
N GLY A 177 -21.92 0.60 -19.18
CA GLY A 177 -21.23 1.89 -19.21
C GLY A 177 -20.63 2.17 -20.58
N ALA A 178 -20.41 3.44 -20.91
CA ALA A 178 -19.68 3.84 -22.09
C ALA A 178 -18.15 3.67 -21.88
N PRO A 179 -17.36 3.44 -22.95
CA PRO A 179 -15.89 3.42 -22.85
C PRO A 179 -15.35 4.67 -22.14
N SER A 180 -14.41 4.48 -21.22
CA SER A 180 -13.86 5.59 -20.44
C SER A 180 -12.70 6.27 -21.16
N GLN A 181 -12.64 7.60 -21.05
CA GLN A 181 -11.49 8.38 -21.50
C GLN A 181 -10.38 8.31 -20.45
N VAL A 182 -9.15 7.94 -20.85
CA VAL A 182 -8.00 7.92 -19.94
C VAL A 182 -7.08 9.12 -20.19
N VAL A 183 -6.87 9.95 -19.17
CA VAL A 183 -5.93 11.08 -19.16
C VAL A 183 -4.71 10.68 -18.33
N ARG A 184 -3.55 10.54 -18.97
CA ARG A 184 -2.27 10.20 -18.34
C ARG A 184 -1.52 11.47 -17.96
N TYR A 185 -0.80 11.42 -16.83
CA TYR A 185 0.06 12.50 -16.36
C TYR A 185 1.25 11.95 -15.56
N GLU A 186 2.29 12.76 -15.41
CA GLU A 186 3.48 12.44 -14.61
C GLU A 186 3.67 13.47 -13.51
N THR A 187 3.99 13.03 -12.30
CA THR A 187 4.10 13.87 -11.11
C THR A 187 5.43 14.63 -11.00
N ASP A 188 6.46 14.21 -11.73
CA ASP A 188 7.79 14.84 -11.71
C ASP A 188 7.91 16.08 -12.63
N GLN A 189 6.93 16.32 -13.48
CA GLN A 189 6.90 17.42 -14.46
C GLN A 189 6.09 18.63 -14.02
N ASP A 190 5.75 18.76 -12.73
CA ASP A 190 4.87 19.82 -12.20
C ASP A 190 3.56 19.93 -13.00
N PRO A 191 2.61 19.00 -12.80
CA PRO A 191 1.45 18.86 -13.66
C PRO A 191 0.53 20.09 -13.65
N ASP A 192 0.07 20.52 -14.82
CA ASP A 192 -1.01 21.49 -14.95
C ASP A 192 -2.36 20.83 -14.64
N TYR A 193 -2.73 20.79 -13.36
CA TYR A 193 -3.97 20.16 -12.90
C TYR A 193 -5.24 20.83 -13.44
N ALA A 194 -5.20 22.12 -13.79
CA ALA A 194 -6.34 22.81 -14.42
C ALA A 194 -6.57 22.27 -15.84
N LYS A 195 -5.50 22.08 -16.60
CA LYS A 195 -5.56 21.48 -17.95
C LYS A 195 -5.96 20.00 -17.89
N ILE A 196 -5.47 19.26 -16.90
CA ILE A 196 -5.86 17.86 -16.68
C ILE A 196 -7.36 17.77 -16.38
N ALA A 197 -7.88 18.59 -15.47
CA ALA A 197 -9.30 18.61 -15.13
C ALA A 197 -10.18 18.98 -16.35
N ALA A 198 -9.77 19.99 -17.15
CA ALA A 198 -10.48 20.34 -18.37
C ALA A 198 -10.52 19.18 -19.39
N ARG A 199 -9.41 18.46 -19.56
CA ARG A 199 -9.35 17.26 -20.42
C ARG A 199 -10.25 16.13 -19.90
N LEU A 200 -10.27 15.88 -18.61
CA LEU A 200 -11.13 14.87 -17.98
C LEU A 200 -12.63 15.17 -18.22
N LEU A 201 -13.01 16.43 -18.17
CA LEU A 201 -14.41 16.86 -18.36
C LEU A 201 -14.81 17.09 -19.81
N ALA A 202 -13.89 16.98 -20.78
CA ALA A 202 -14.16 17.27 -22.19
C ALA A 202 -15.26 16.40 -22.82
N SER A 203 -15.44 15.17 -22.33
CA SER A 203 -16.50 14.24 -22.75
C SER A 203 -17.77 14.32 -21.88
N HIS A 204 -17.87 15.29 -20.99
CA HIS A 204 -18.96 15.45 -20.02
C HIS A 204 -19.28 14.16 -19.24
N PRO A 205 -18.27 13.52 -18.60
CA PRO A 205 -18.48 12.27 -17.88
C PRO A 205 -19.32 12.52 -16.62
N ARG A 206 -20.13 11.52 -16.24
CA ARG A 206 -20.88 11.56 -14.98
C ARG A 206 -20.00 11.28 -13.77
N MET A 207 -18.83 10.64 -13.98
CA MET A 207 -17.85 10.41 -12.93
C MET A 207 -16.42 10.57 -13.45
N VAL A 208 -15.52 10.89 -12.52
CA VAL A 208 -14.07 10.90 -12.75
C VAL A 208 -13.42 9.96 -11.73
N LEU A 209 -12.67 8.96 -12.24
CA LEU A 209 -11.87 8.03 -11.43
C LEU A 209 -10.44 8.54 -11.35
N LEU A 210 -9.93 8.75 -10.14
CA LEU A 210 -8.58 9.24 -9.87
C LEU A 210 -7.68 8.08 -9.40
N LEU A 211 -6.69 7.73 -10.21
CA LEU A 211 -5.68 6.70 -9.92
C LEU A 211 -4.34 7.39 -9.64
N CYS A 212 -4.26 8.04 -8.48
CA CYS A 212 -3.12 8.87 -8.06
C CYS A 212 -3.03 8.97 -6.54
N GLY A 213 -1.95 9.59 -6.04
CA GLY A 213 -1.76 9.87 -4.62
C GLY A 213 -2.70 10.97 -4.11
N ALA A 214 -2.77 11.11 -2.79
CA ALA A 214 -3.71 11.99 -2.10
C ALA A 214 -3.54 13.48 -2.45
N VAL A 215 -2.30 13.95 -2.58
CA VAL A 215 -2.01 15.35 -2.90
C VAL A 215 -2.55 15.70 -4.28
N ASP A 216 -2.22 14.90 -5.29
CA ASP A 216 -2.69 15.11 -6.67
C ASP A 216 -4.21 14.98 -6.77
N ALA A 217 -4.78 13.99 -6.07
CA ALA A 217 -6.23 13.79 -6.00
C ALA A 217 -6.94 15.00 -5.38
N ALA A 218 -6.39 15.59 -4.32
CA ALA A 218 -6.94 16.80 -3.69
C ALA A 218 -6.89 17.99 -4.63
N ILE A 219 -5.74 18.24 -5.28
CA ILE A 219 -5.56 19.40 -6.17
C ILE A 219 -6.47 19.29 -7.41
N VAL A 220 -6.50 18.10 -8.05
CA VAL A 220 -7.36 17.92 -9.24
C VAL A 220 -8.84 17.96 -8.86
N SER A 221 -9.23 17.50 -7.68
CA SER A 221 -10.62 17.60 -7.19
C SER A 221 -11.06 19.05 -7.04
N GLN A 222 -10.18 19.94 -6.58
CA GLN A 222 -10.47 21.39 -6.53
C GLN A 222 -10.73 21.96 -7.93
N GLN A 223 -9.95 21.56 -8.94
CA GLN A 223 -10.16 22.01 -10.32
C GLN A 223 -11.43 21.42 -10.93
N LEU A 224 -11.72 20.13 -10.68
CA LEU A 224 -12.95 19.49 -11.14
C LEU A 224 -14.18 20.19 -10.56
N ARG A 225 -14.21 20.49 -9.26
CA ARG A 225 -15.34 21.17 -8.61
C ARG A 225 -15.56 22.60 -9.10
N ARG A 226 -14.52 23.29 -9.58
CA ARG A 226 -14.65 24.62 -10.20
C ARG A 226 -15.31 24.55 -11.57
N LEU A 227 -15.04 23.47 -12.33
CA LEU A 227 -15.53 23.30 -13.71
C LEU A 227 -16.90 22.59 -13.75
N ASP A 228 -17.07 21.57 -12.92
CA ASP A 228 -18.31 20.80 -12.76
C ASP A 228 -18.50 20.40 -11.30
N PRO A 229 -19.31 21.17 -10.54
CA PRO A 229 -19.59 20.85 -9.13
C PRO A 229 -20.33 19.51 -8.93
N ALA A 230 -21.02 19.01 -9.97
CA ALA A 230 -21.89 17.83 -9.87
C ALA A 230 -21.19 16.51 -10.25
N VAL A 231 -20.01 16.55 -10.89
CA VAL A 231 -19.33 15.33 -11.31
C VAL A 231 -19.01 14.45 -10.10
N GLN A 232 -19.32 13.16 -10.17
CA GLN A 232 -18.94 12.22 -9.11
C GLN A 232 -17.44 11.96 -9.16
N ILE A 233 -16.75 12.25 -8.08
CA ILE A 233 -15.32 11.91 -7.93
C ILE A 233 -15.20 10.55 -7.23
N VAL A 234 -14.39 9.67 -7.79
CA VAL A 234 -14.08 8.33 -7.25
C VAL A 234 -12.56 8.17 -7.22
N MET A 235 -12.03 7.57 -6.17
CA MET A 235 -10.59 7.46 -5.98
C MET A 235 -10.19 6.02 -5.61
N SER A 236 -9.03 5.60 -6.09
CA SER A 236 -8.41 4.36 -5.63
C SER A 236 -7.92 4.48 -4.17
N SER A 237 -7.53 3.37 -3.56
CA SER A 237 -6.97 3.35 -2.21
C SER A 237 -5.64 4.10 -2.07
N TRP A 238 -5.00 4.43 -3.17
CA TRP A 238 -3.77 5.23 -3.15
C TRP A 238 -3.99 6.65 -2.61
N ALA A 239 -5.18 7.22 -2.82
CA ALA A 239 -5.54 8.53 -2.27
C ALA A 239 -6.08 8.48 -0.82
N ALA A 240 -6.29 7.28 -0.25
CA ALA A 240 -6.99 7.10 1.02
C ALA A 240 -6.10 7.42 2.24
N ASN A 241 -5.84 8.68 2.50
CA ASN A 241 -5.13 9.15 3.68
C ASN A 241 -5.65 10.51 4.16
N VAL A 242 -5.13 10.98 5.32
CA VAL A 242 -5.57 12.23 5.95
C VAL A 242 -5.26 13.47 5.13
N GLN A 243 -4.20 13.47 4.31
CA GLN A 243 -3.85 14.62 3.45
C GLN A 243 -4.91 14.86 2.38
N LEU A 244 -5.54 13.81 1.84
CA LEU A 244 -6.67 13.99 0.94
C LEU A 244 -7.75 14.88 1.57
N LEU A 245 -8.08 14.61 2.83
CA LEU A 245 -9.11 15.36 3.55
C LEU A 245 -8.65 16.79 3.88
N GLN A 246 -7.42 16.95 4.35
CA GLN A 246 -6.85 18.25 4.72
C GLN A 246 -6.68 19.18 3.53
N LEU A 247 -6.09 18.69 2.43
CA LEU A 247 -5.82 19.49 1.24
C LEU A 247 -7.05 19.64 0.34
N GLY A 248 -7.87 18.58 0.26
CA GLY A 248 -9.07 18.57 -0.58
C GLY A 248 -10.22 19.39 0.00
N GLY A 249 -10.37 19.39 1.33
CA GLY A 249 -11.42 20.12 2.03
C GLY A 249 -12.80 19.87 1.41
N ARG A 250 -13.53 20.94 1.10
CA ARG A 250 -14.86 20.83 0.46
C ARG A 250 -14.86 20.20 -0.93
N ALA A 251 -13.73 20.24 -1.64
CA ALA A 251 -13.68 19.70 -3.00
C ALA A 251 -13.79 18.18 -3.06
N VAL A 252 -13.44 17.49 -1.97
CA VAL A 252 -13.53 16.04 -1.88
C VAL A 252 -14.79 15.54 -1.14
N GLU A 253 -15.65 16.43 -0.63
CA GLU A 253 -16.93 16.04 -0.04
C GLU A 253 -17.78 15.27 -1.06
N GLY A 254 -18.40 14.16 -0.63
CA GLY A 254 -19.17 13.25 -1.49
C GLY A 254 -18.30 12.40 -2.43
N ALA A 255 -16.97 12.50 -2.38
CA ALA A 255 -16.10 11.61 -3.16
C ALA A 255 -16.13 10.18 -2.59
N LEU A 256 -16.17 9.20 -3.50
CA LEU A 256 -16.01 7.79 -3.14
C LEU A 256 -14.54 7.43 -3.12
N VAL A 257 -14.09 6.78 -2.06
CA VAL A 257 -12.68 6.39 -1.91
C VAL A 257 -12.61 4.90 -1.56
N MET A 258 -11.86 4.15 -2.37
CA MET A 258 -11.60 2.74 -2.11
C MET A 258 -10.67 2.58 -0.91
N GLN A 259 -11.00 1.66 0.00
CA GLN A 259 -10.25 1.42 1.23
C GLN A 259 -10.00 -0.07 1.46
N VAL A 260 -8.84 -0.39 2.01
CA VAL A 260 -8.48 -1.74 2.46
C VAL A 260 -8.81 -1.92 3.93
N LEU A 261 -8.73 -0.85 4.70
CA LEU A 261 -8.87 -0.80 6.15
C LEU A 261 -9.87 0.28 6.55
N ASP A 262 -10.47 0.12 7.71
CA ASP A 262 -11.29 1.15 8.35
C ASP A 262 -10.40 1.98 9.29
N LEU A 263 -10.08 3.22 8.90
CA LEU A 263 -9.23 4.10 9.71
C LEU A 263 -9.91 4.61 11.00
N ASP A 264 -11.21 4.40 11.14
CA ASP A 264 -11.99 4.65 12.36
C ASP A 264 -12.33 3.35 13.12
N SER A 265 -11.67 2.23 12.80
CA SER A 265 -11.87 0.93 13.43
C SER A 265 -11.72 1.00 14.96
N ARG A 266 -12.57 0.23 15.65
CA ARG A 266 -12.55 0.07 17.11
C ARG A 266 -11.90 -1.22 17.58
N GLU A 267 -11.26 -1.96 16.68
CA GLU A 267 -10.51 -3.16 17.04
C GLU A 267 -9.40 -2.80 18.05
N PRO A 268 -9.35 -3.48 19.21
CA PRO A 268 -8.44 -3.08 20.31
C PRO A 268 -6.98 -2.97 19.89
N ALA A 269 -6.50 -3.91 19.07
CA ALA A 269 -5.12 -3.90 18.60
C ALA A 269 -4.82 -2.68 17.68
N TYR A 270 -5.79 -2.31 16.84
CA TYR A 270 -5.66 -1.12 15.99
C TYR A 270 -5.74 0.19 16.81
N VAL A 271 -6.64 0.26 17.79
CA VAL A 271 -6.76 1.43 18.66
C VAL A 271 -5.46 1.69 19.43
N GLU A 272 -4.86 0.63 19.98
CA GLU A 272 -3.57 0.73 20.69
C GLU A 272 -2.43 1.13 19.71
N PHE A 273 -2.35 0.51 18.53
CA PHE A 273 -1.40 0.89 17.49
C PHE A 273 -1.57 2.37 17.11
N ARG A 274 -2.81 2.81 16.83
CA ARG A 274 -3.11 4.18 16.44
C ARG A 274 -2.68 5.18 17.50
N LYS A 275 -2.96 4.88 18.78
CA LYS A 275 -2.52 5.72 19.89
C LYS A 275 -0.99 5.83 19.92
N ARG A 276 -0.27 4.71 19.90
CA ARG A 276 1.20 4.68 19.92
C ARG A 276 1.80 5.40 18.70
N PHE A 277 1.18 5.25 17.53
CA PHE A 277 1.62 5.93 16.32
C PHE A 277 1.50 7.46 16.45
N ILE A 278 0.35 7.95 16.96
CA ILE A 278 0.14 9.38 17.19
C ILE A 278 1.10 9.91 18.25
N ASP A 279 1.27 9.20 19.37
CA ASP A 279 2.20 9.58 20.43
C ASP A 279 3.64 9.67 19.93
N ARG A 280 4.03 8.80 18.99
CA ARG A 280 5.40 8.70 18.45
C ARG A 280 5.69 9.69 17.31
N PHE A 281 4.74 9.92 16.41
CA PHE A 281 4.94 10.66 15.17
C PHE A 281 4.11 11.95 15.07
N GLY A 282 3.16 12.20 15.96
CA GLY A 282 2.38 13.44 16.04
C GLY A 282 1.20 13.55 15.07
N TYR A 283 0.88 12.49 14.31
CA TYR A 283 -0.26 12.47 13.38
C TYR A 283 -0.89 11.06 13.29
N ALA A 284 -2.09 10.98 12.72
CA ALA A 284 -2.81 9.71 12.58
C ALA A 284 -2.22 8.82 11.48
N PRO A 285 -2.09 7.49 11.69
CA PRO A 285 -1.55 6.58 10.69
C PRO A 285 -2.45 6.47 9.46
N SER A 286 -1.84 6.37 8.27
CA SER A 286 -2.51 5.98 7.04
C SER A 286 -2.62 4.46 6.91
N GLN A 287 -3.32 3.99 5.86
CA GLN A 287 -3.34 2.56 5.53
C GLN A 287 -1.93 1.98 5.31
N ALA A 288 -1.02 2.77 4.72
CA ALA A 288 0.36 2.32 4.50
C ALA A 288 1.08 2.04 5.82
N ALA A 289 0.92 2.88 6.83
CA ALA A 289 1.50 2.67 8.15
C ALA A 289 0.97 1.38 8.81
N VAL A 290 -0.34 1.18 8.78
CA VAL A 290 -0.99 -0.01 9.35
C VAL A 290 -0.52 -1.28 8.65
N LEU A 291 -0.57 -1.30 7.32
CA LEU A 291 -0.17 -2.47 6.53
C LEU A 291 1.33 -2.77 6.63
N SER A 292 2.19 -1.75 6.78
CA SER A 292 3.62 -1.95 7.01
C SER A 292 3.91 -2.53 8.40
N TYR A 293 3.17 -2.08 9.42
CA TYR A 293 3.22 -2.71 10.74
C TYR A 293 2.83 -4.18 10.65
N ASP A 294 1.70 -4.49 10.02
CA ASP A 294 1.20 -5.85 9.84
C ASP A 294 2.19 -6.73 9.04
N ALA A 295 2.77 -6.19 7.96
CA ALA A 295 3.79 -6.87 7.15
C ALA A 295 5.04 -7.22 7.97
N THR A 296 5.52 -6.27 8.80
CA THR A 296 6.68 -6.46 9.66
C THR A 296 6.41 -7.53 10.73
N MET A 297 5.24 -7.46 11.37
CA MET A 297 4.82 -8.45 12.37
C MET A 297 4.65 -9.83 11.75
N MET A 298 4.13 -9.92 10.52
CA MET A 298 4.01 -11.17 9.76
C MET A 298 5.38 -11.77 9.44
N GLY A 299 6.34 -10.97 8.97
CA GLY A 299 7.70 -11.42 8.68
C GLY A 299 8.41 -11.94 9.94
N ALA A 300 8.35 -11.19 11.04
CA ALA A 300 8.93 -11.58 12.32
C ALA A 300 8.28 -12.87 12.89
N GLU A 301 6.96 -12.98 12.83
CA GLU A 301 6.24 -14.20 13.23
C GLU A 301 6.58 -15.38 12.32
N GLY A 302 6.79 -15.14 11.01
CA GLY A 302 7.26 -16.15 10.08
C GLY A 302 8.64 -16.70 10.45
N LEU A 303 9.57 -15.82 10.84
CA LEU A 303 10.88 -16.23 11.36
C LEU A 303 10.74 -17.07 12.63
N ARG A 304 9.86 -16.68 13.56
CA ARG A 304 9.59 -17.41 14.80
C ARG A 304 9.00 -18.80 14.54
N ARG A 305 8.15 -18.96 13.52
CA ARG A 305 7.56 -20.26 13.11
C ARG A 305 8.50 -21.12 12.28
N LYS A 306 9.61 -20.57 11.84
CA LYS A 306 10.58 -21.29 11.03
C LYS A 306 11.21 -22.44 11.85
N SER A 307 11.21 -23.63 11.29
CA SER A 307 11.80 -24.83 11.90
C SER A 307 12.56 -25.64 10.86
N GLY A 308 13.66 -26.23 11.28
CA GLY A 308 14.50 -27.04 10.41
C GLY A 308 15.06 -26.23 9.22
N SER A 309 15.09 -26.82 8.04
CA SER A 309 15.63 -26.23 6.82
C SER A 309 14.60 -25.39 6.02
N ARG A 310 13.38 -25.20 6.54
CA ARG A 310 12.35 -24.42 5.82
C ARG A 310 12.78 -22.98 5.64
N SER A 311 12.59 -22.44 4.44
CA SER A 311 12.80 -21.01 4.18
C SER A 311 11.67 -20.17 4.79
N LEU A 312 11.92 -18.87 5.01
CA LEU A 312 10.85 -17.93 5.41
C LEU A 312 9.71 -17.94 4.38
N ARG A 313 10.06 -17.99 3.09
CA ARG A 313 9.10 -18.11 1.98
C ARG A 313 8.14 -19.28 2.16
N ASP A 314 8.67 -20.46 2.47
CA ASP A 314 7.85 -21.68 2.65
C ASP A 314 6.94 -21.58 3.88
N VAL A 315 7.41 -20.90 4.92
CA VAL A 315 6.61 -20.65 6.13
C VAL A 315 5.45 -19.67 5.82
N LEU A 316 5.72 -18.58 5.11
CA LEU A 316 4.70 -17.59 4.77
C LEU A 316 3.64 -18.14 3.81
N ARG A 317 4.00 -19.08 2.94
CA ARG A 317 3.08 -19.73 1.98
C ARG A 317 2.29 -20.89 2.57
N ALA A 318 2.64 -21.34 3.77
CA ALA A 318 1.88 -22.39 4.41
C ALA A 318 0.43 -21.95 4.68
N PRO A 319 -0.56 -22.85 4.49
CA PRO A 319 -1.95 -22.52 4.80
C PRO A 319 -2.11 -22.02 6.23
N GLY A 320 -2.90 -20.95 6.40
CA GLY A 320 -3.15 -20.37 7.72
C GLY A 320 -3.41 -18.88 7.65
N SER A 321 -3.43 -18.27 8.82
CA SER A 321 -3.58 -16.81 8.94
C SER A 321 -2.48 -16.22 9.82
N TRP A 322 -2.25 -14.93 9.58
CA TRP A 322 -1.28 -14.12 10.32
C TRP A 322 -2.00 -13.07 11.14
N PRO A 323 -1.52 -12.70 12.32
CA PRO A 323 -2.09 -11.60 13.08
C PRO A 323 -2.03 -10.29 12.27
N GLY A 324 -3.12 -9.55 12.29
CA GLY A 324 -3.18 -8.18 11.77
C GLY A 324 -3.95 -7.28 12.75
N LEU A 325 -3.75 -5.98 12.66
CA LEU A 325 -4.30 -5.00 13.60
C LEU A 325 -5.83 -4.92 13.57
N GLN A 326 -6.44 -5.12 12.40
CA GLN A 326 -7.90 -5.04 12.26
C GLN A 326 -8.54 -6.38 11.92
N ARG A 327 -7.80 -7.27 11.28
CA ARG A 327 -8.28 -8.59 10.86
C ARG A 327 -7.08 -9.51 10.64
N PRO A 328 -7.26 -10.82 10.74
CA PRO A 328 -6.23 -11.76 10.32
C PRO A 328 -5.86 -11.57 8.85
N LEU A 329 -4.57 -11.66 8.55
CA LEU A 329 -4.06 -11.67 7.18
C LEU A 329 -4.04 -13.10 6.66
N VAL A 330 -4.56 -13.30 5.47
CA VAL A 330 -4.54 -14.59 4.78
C VAL A 330 -3.83 -14.38 3.44
N LEU A 331 -2.87 -15.23 3.15
CA LEU A 331 -2.17 -15.25 1.87
C LEU A 331 -2.61 -16.48 1.08
N ASP A 332 -2.64 -16.34 -0.23
CA ASP A 332 -2.79 -17.47 -1.12
C ASP A 332 -1.46 -18.24 -1.30
N ARG A 333 -1.45 -19.27 -2.12
CA ARG A 333 -0.26 -20.09 -2.40
C ARG A 333 0.87 -19.33 -3.07
N PHE A 334 0.61 -18.16 -3.63
CA PHE A 334 1.59 -17.31 -4.29
C PHE A 334 2.17 -16.22 -3.37
N GLY A 335 1.54 -15.98 -2.22
CA GLY A 335 1.93 -14.90 -1.30
C GLY A 335 1.10 -13.63 -1.47
N ASP A 336 0.00 -13.71 -2.26
CA ASP A 336 -0.94 -12.60 -2.44
C ASP A 336 -1.98 -12.57 -1.33
N SER A 337 -2.28 -11.39 -0.79
CA SER A 337 -3.32 -11.23 0.22
C SER A 337 -4.71 -11.54 -0.32
N VAL A 338 -5.46 -12.37 0.41
CA VAL A 338 -6.87 -12.70 0.14
C VAL A 338 -7.77 -11.75 0.93
N GLY A 339 -7.73 -10.49 0.60
CA GLY A 339 -8.54 -9.44 1.23
C GLY A 339 -9.60 -8.88 0.27
N ARG A 340 -10.43 -7.97 0.80
CA ARG A 340 -11.42 -7.23 0.00
C ARG A 340 -11.26 -5.74 0.24
N PHE A 341 -11.50 -4.97 -0.82
CA PHE A 341 -11.70 -3.54 -0.71
C PHE A 341 -13.13 -3.22 -0.27
N ARG A 342 -13.28 -2.05 0.30
CA ARG A 342 -14.57 -1.43 0.62
C ARG A 342 -14.56 0.00 0.09
N LEU A 343 -15.73 0.55 -0.16
CA LEU A 343 -15.86 1.96 -0.50
C LEU A 343 -16.24 2.75 0.75
N SER A 344 -15.64 3.91 0.90
CA SER A 344 -16.07 4.95 1.80
C SER A 344 -16.53 6.16 1.00
N GLU A 345 -17.34 7.01 1.62
CA GLU A 345 -17.66 8.33 1.09
C GLU A 345 -17.06 9.38 2.03
N VAL A 346 -16.48 10.44 1.47
CA VAL A 346 -16.01 11.56 2.28
C VAL A 346 -17.22 12.37 2.75
N HIS A 347 -17.42 12.42 4.05
CA HIS A 347 -18.52 13.16 4.67
C HIS A 347 -18.03 13.93 5.90
N ALA A 348 -18.30 15.24 5.93
CA ALA A 348 -17.84 16.15 6.98
C ALA A 348 -16.33 16.01 7.30
N GLY A 349 -15.52 15.91 6.22
CA GLY A 349 -14.06 15.78 6.32
C GLY A 349 -13.56 14.44 6.89
N ARG A 350 -14.35 13.36 6.79
CA ARG A 350 -14.01 12.01 7.27
C ARG A 350 -14.36 10.97 6.21
N PHE A 351 -13.66 9.85 6.25
CA PHE A 351 -14.03 8.66 5.47
C PHE A 351 -15.13 7.89 6.19
N VAL A 352 -16.34 7.87 5.65
CA VAL A 352 -17.46 7.10 6.20
C VAL A 352 -17.65 5.84 5.35
N MET A 353 -17.43 4.68 5.96
CA MET A 353 -17.51 3.40 5.26
C MET A 353 -18.93 3.15 4.75
N LEU A 354 -19.08 2.84 3.47
CA LEU A 354 -20.37 2.45 2.90
C LEU A 354 -20.72 1.02 3.33
N PRO A 355 -22.03 0.71 3.47
CA PRO A 355 -22.47 -0.66 3.66
C PRO A 355 -21.89 -1.57 2.57
N ALA A 356 -21.55 -2.82 2.93
CA ALA A 356 -21.18 -3.80 1.92
C ALA A 356 -22.36 -3.94 0.92
N ALA A 357 -22.02 -3.98 -0.38
CA ALA A 357 -23.03 -4.33 -1.38
C ALA A 357 -23.60 -5.72 -1.04
N PRO A 358 -24.92 -5.95 -1.16
CA PRO A 358 -25.56 -7.21 -0.87
C PRO A 358 -25.04 -8.37 -1.71
#